data_d44dbf574239dd1441fe3a69fabc5f60
#
_entry.id   d44dbf574239dd1441fe3a69fabc5f60
#
_cell.length_a   1.000
_cell.length_b   1.000
_cell.length_c   1.000
_cell.angle_alpha   90.00
_cell.angle_beta   90.00
_cell.angle_gamma   90.00
#
_symmetry.space_group_name_H-M   'P 1'
#
loop_
_entity.id
_entity.type
_entity.pdbx_description
1 polymer ?
#
loop_
_entity_poly.entity_id
_entity_poly.type
_entity_poly.pdbx_seq_one_letter_code
_entity_poly.pdbx_strand_id
1 'polypeptide(L)'
;TVYAFSTENWKRSREEVDGLMKLFRSYLKKCIKISRDNKMKIKIIGDISAFAPDIQESIRKLEEFSKDYDELYFQIAMNYGSRDEITRGMRKMAQDVADGKVSPDQITEDTIGSYLDTAGVPDPDLLIRTSGEQRLSNFLMWQLAYTEFYFTDVAWPDFHKAELVQAIEKYNQRDRRYGGVKEE
;
A
#
# COMPACT_ATOMS: atom_id res chain seq x y z
N THR A 1 -0.81 -5.53 1.47
CA THR A 1 -0.34 -4.44 0.59
C THR A 1 1.04 -4.77 0.03
N VAL A 2 1.28 -4.57 -1.26
CA VAL A 2 2.58 -4.76 -1.91
C VAL A 2 3.05 -3.48 -2.59
N TYR A 3 4.38 -3.22 -2.58
CA TYR A 3 4.99 -2.04 -3.18
C TYR A 3 5.49 -2.36 -4.59
N ALA A 4 4.74 -1.99 -5.62
CA ALA A 4 5.06 -2.31 -7.00
C ALA A 4 5.88 -1.22 -7.71
N PHE A 5 5.62 0.07 -7.43
CA PHE A 5 6.30 1.19 -8.07
C PHE A 5 6.22 2.45 -7.19
N SER A 6 7.39 2.98 -6.82
CA SER A 6 7.47 4.21 -6.03
C SER A 6 7.51 5.46 -6.90
N THR A 7 7.17 6.62 -6.31
CA THR A 7 7.32 7.93 -6.96
C THR A 7 8.77 8.19 -7.39
N GLU A 8 9.75 7.65 -6.67
CA GLU A 8 11.16 7.78 -6.97
C GLU A 8 11.60 6.95 -8.18
N ASN A 9 10.85 5.90 -8.56
CA ASN A 9 11.19 5.02 -9.68
C ASN A 9 11.10 5.73 -11.05
N TRP A 10 10.40 6.84 -11.16
CA TRP A 10 10.43 7.68 -12.38
C TRP A 10 11.81 8.24 -12.71
N LYS A 11 12.74 8.27 -11.74
CA LYS A 11 14.12 8.72 -11.92
C LYS A 11 15.04 7.65 -12.54
N ARG A 12 14.54 6.43 -12.72
CA ARG A 12 15.26 5.34 -13.39
C ARG A 12 15.44 5.63 -14.88
N SER A 13 16.26 4.84 -15.55
CA SER A 13 16.44 4.96 -16.99
C SER A 13 15.08 4.81 -17.71
N ARG A 14 14.93 5.50 -18.84
CA ARG A 14 13.72 5.42 -19.65
C ARG A 14 13.40 3.97 -20.06
N GLU A 15 14.44 3.20 -20.40
CA GLU A 15 14.29 1.80 -20.78
C GLU A 15 13.70 0.94 -19.65
N GLU A 16 14.17 1.13 -18.40
CA GLU A 16 13.63 0.44 -17.23
C GLU A 16 12.16 0.83 -16.96
N VAL A 17 11.86 2.13 -17.03
CA VAL A 17 10.49 2.62 -16.83
C VAL A 17 9.55 2.06 -17.90
N ASP A 18 9.94 2.09 -19.17
CA ASP A 18 9.16 1.53 -20.28
C ASP A 18 8.96 0.02 -20.12
N GLY A 19 9.98 -0.70 -19.63
CA GLY A 19 9.88 -2.12 -19.29
C GLY A 19 8.85 -2.39 -18.19
N LEU A 20 8.88 -1.60 -17.11
CA LEU A 20 7.90 -1.70 -16.01
C LEU A 20 6.47 -1.37 -16.49
N MET A 21 6.29 -0.37 -17.36
CA MET A 21 4.97 -0.04 -17.91
C MET A 21 4.41 -1.18 -18.78
N LYS A 22 5.25 -1.87 -19.57
CA LYS A 22 4.84 -3.08 -20.30
C LYS A 22 4.43 -4.19 -19.36
N LEU A 23 5.19 -4.38 -18.27
CA LEU A 23 4.89 -5.37 -17.26
C LEU A 23 3.54 -5.09 -16.57
N PHE A 24 3.26 -3.84 -16.17
CA PHE A 24 1.99 -3.45 -15.57
C PHE A 24 0.81 -3.74 -16.50
N ARG A 25 0.90 -3.40 -17.78
CA ARG A 25 -0.16 -3.75 -18.77
C ARG A 25 -0.45 -5.25 -18.81
N SER A 26 0.59 -6.07 -18.73
CA SER A 26 0.43 -7.53 -18.71
C SER A 26 -0.19 -8.02 -17.39
N TYR A 27 0.31 -7.53 -16.25
CA TYR A 27 -0.16 -7.98 -14.95
C TYR A 27 -1.58 -7.53 -14.64
N LEU A 28 -1.97 -6.30 -14.94
CA LEU A 28 -3.33 -5.81 -14.71
C LEU A 28 -4.37 -6.68 -15.42
N LYS A 29 -4.07 -7.16 -16.63
CA LYS A 29 -4.94 -8.13 -17.35
C LYS A 29 -5.02 -9.47 -16.61
N LYS A 30 -3.89 -9.97 -16.11
CA LYS A 30 -3.85 -11.24 -15.35
C LYS A 30 -4.56 -11.12 -13.99
N CYS A 31 -4.48 -9.96 -13.35
CA CYS A 31 -5.11 -9.71 -12.06
C CYS A 31 -6.62 -9.90 -12.09
N ILE A 32 -7.31 -9.64 -13.19
CA ILE A 32 -8.76 -9.90 -13.33
C ILE A 32 -9.07 -11.39 -13.10
N LYS A 33 -8.27 -12.28 -13.73
CA LYS A 33 -8.44 -13.72 -13.52
C LYS A 33 -8.10 -14.14 -12.09
N ILE A 34 -6.97 -13.67 -11.57
CA ILE A 34 -6.50 -13.96 -10.21
C ILE A 34 -7.53 -13.49 -9.18
N SER A 35 -8.05 -12.27 -9.33
CA SER A 35 -9.08 -11.71 -8.48
C SER A 35 -10.34 -12.58 -8.45
N ARG A 36 -10.84 -12.99 -9.63
CA ARG A 36 -12.00 -13.84 -9.75
C ARG A 36 -11.81 -15.21 -9.11
N ASP A 37 -10.68 -15.87 -9.43
CA ASP A 37 -10.42 -17.24 -9.00
C ASP A 37 -10.19 -17.34 -7.48
N ASN A 38 -9.76 -16.24 -6.83
CA ASN A 38 -9.50 -16.14 -5.40
C ASN A 38 -10.46 -15.19 -4.67
N LYS A 39 -11.50 -14.68 -5.31
CA LYS A 39 -12.45 -13.67 -4.77
C LYS A 39 -11.75 -12.54 -4.03
N MET A 40 -10.71 -12.04 -4.66
CA MET A 40 -9.81 -11.04 -4.11
C MET A 40 -10.25 -9.65 -4.54
N LYS A 41 -10.55 -8.77 -3.58
CA LYS A 41 -10.77 -7.35 -3.82
C LYS A 41 -9.43 -6.66 -4.03
N ILE A 42 -9.23 -6.06 -5.19
CA ILE A 42 -7.98 -5.37 -5.54
C ILE A 42 -8.19 -3.87 -5.48
N LYS A 43 -7.25 -3.18 -4.84
CA LYS A 43 -7.18 -1.73 -4.77
C LYS A 43 -5.80 -1.25 -5.17
N ILE A 44 -5.74 -0.26 -6.04
CA ILE A 44 -4.49 0.43 -6.34
C ILE A 44 -4.40 1.68 -5.45
N ILE A 45 -3.27 1.85 -4.76
CA ILE A 45 -2.97 3.05 -3.98
C ILE A 45 -1.80 3.81 -4.62
N GLY A 46 -1.81 5.13 -4.50
CA GLY A 46 -0.86 6.04 -5.15
C GLY A 46 -1.51 6.90 -6.22
N ASP A 47 -0.76 7.84 -6.76
CA ASP A 47 -1.23 8.74 -7.81
C ASP A 47 -1.16 8.10 -9.20
N ILE A 48 -2.26 7.52 -9.63
CA ILE A 48 -2.35 6.86 -10.94
C ILE A 48 -2.40 7.85 -12.13
N SER A 49 -2.54 9.15 -11.88
CA SER A 49 -2.68 10.16 -12.95
C SER A 49 -1.42 10.30 -13.82
N ALA A 50 -0.26 9.93 -13.26
CA ALA A 50 1.02 9.94 -13.99
C ALA A 50 1.17 8.78 -15.00
N PHE A 51 0.32 7.75 -14.93
CA PHE A 51 0.36 6.66 -15.89
C PHE A 51 -0.38 6.99 -17.19
N ALA A 52 0.00 6.29 -18.26
CA ALA A 52 -0.69 6.39 -19.54
C ALA A 52 -2.18 6.03 -19.40
N PRO A 53 -3.08 6.63 -20.23
CA PRO A 53 -4.53 6.46 -20.10
C PRO A 53 -5.00 4.99 -20.15
N ASP A 54 -4.33 4.14 -20.93
CA ASP A 54 -4.64 2.71 -21.03
C ASP A 54 -4.37 1.93 -19.73
N ILE A 55 -3.32 2.31 -18.99
CA ILE A 55 -3.02 1.74 -17.67
C ILE A 55 -4.06 2.21 -16.66
N GLN A 56 -4.37 3.51 -16.63
CA GLN A 56 -5.41 4.07 -15.75
C GLN A 56 -6.76 3.39 -15.97
N GLU A 57 -7.16 3.18 -17.21
CA GLU A 57 -8.41 2.50 -17.57
C GLU A 57 -8.40 1.03 -17.13
N SER A 58 -7.25 0.34 -17.28
CA SER A 58 -7.10 -1.04 -16.82
C SER A 58 -7.22 -1.16 -15.30
N ILE A 59 -6.68 -0.18 -14.56
CA ILE A 59 -6.81 -0.09 -13.11
C ILE A 59 -8.28 0.07 -12.71
N ARG A 60 -8.99 1.06 -13.28
CA ARG A 60 -10.41 1.30 -12.98
C ARG A 60 -11.26 0.06 -13.25
N LYS A 61 -11.03 -0.62 -14.38
CA LYS A 61 -11.74 -1.87 -14.71
C LYS A 61 -11.47 -2.97 -13.71
N LEU A 62 -10.23 -3.12 -13.25
CA LEU A 62 -9.86 -4.13 -12.26
C LEU A 62 -10.51 -3.87 -10.90
N GLU A 63 -10.47 -2.62 -10.43
CA GLU A 63 -11.08 -2.22 -9.17
C GLU A 63 -12.61 -2.39 -9.22
N GLU A 64 -13.26 -1.94 -10.29
CA GLU A 64 -14.72 -2.11 -10.47
C GLU A 64 -15.11 -3.58 -10.56
N PHE A 65 -14.34 -4.40 -11.29
CA PHE A 65 -14.58 -5.84 -11.40
C PHE A 65 -14.51 -6.56 -10.05
N SER A 66 -13.59 -6.15 -9.17
CA SER A 66 -13.31 -6.86 -7.92
C SER A 66 -13.98 -6.24 -6.69
N LYS A 67 -14.73 -5.15 -6.85
CA LYS A 67 -15.24 -4.34 -5.72
C LYS A 67 -16.09 -5.10 -4.71
N ASP A 68 -16.83 -6.11 -5.17
CA ASP A 68 -17.77 -6.89 -4.36
C ASP A 68 -17.13 -8.16 -3.76
N TYR A 69 -15.85 -8.42 -4.03
CA TYR A 69 -15.13 -9.54 -3.40
C TYR A 69 -14.64 -9.16 -2.00
N ASP A 70 -14.64 -10.12 -1.08
CA ASP A 70 -14.38 -9.90 0.35
C ASP A 70 -13.49 -10.96 1.03
N GLU A 71 -13.08 -12.03 0.31
CA GLU A 71 -12.24 -13.07 0.92
C GLU A 71 -10.79 -12.62 1.18
N LEU A 72 -10.25 -11.75 0.32
CA LEU A 72 -8.92 -11.15 0.49
C LEU A 72 -8.90 -9.73 -0.04
N TYR A 73 -8.46 -8.78 0.77
CA TYR A 73 -8.22 -7.40 0.35
C TYR A 73 -6.75 -7.24 -0.05
N PHE A 74 -6.49 -6.97 -1.32
CA PHE A 74 -5.15 -6.86 -1.87
C PHE A 74 -4.88 -5.47 -2.41
N GLN A 75 -3.98 -4.73 -1.76
CA GLN A 75 -3.57 -3.41 -2.20
C GLN A 75 -2.24 -3.48 -2.95
N ILE A 76 -2.14 -2.75 -4.05
CA ILE A 76 -0.93 -2.62 -4.87
C ILE A 76 -0.55 -1.14 -4.91
N ALA A 77 0.57 -0.78 -4.30
CA ALA A 77 1.10 0.57 -4.31
C ALA A 77 1.82 0.84 -5.65
N MET A 78 1.22 1.68 -6.49
CA MET A 78 1.70 2.06 -7.83
C MET A 78 1.82 3.58 -7.94
N ASN A 79 2.98 4.06 -8.31
CA ASN A 79 3.34 5.49 -8.24
C ASN A 79 3.02 6.06 -6.86
N TYR A 80 3.42 5.28 -5.85
CA TYR A 80 3.15 5.56 -4.46
C TYR A 80 4.39 6.10 -3.75
N GLY A 81 4.17 7.01 -2.83
CA GLY A 81 5.13 7.46 -1.84
C GLY A 81 4.37 8.07 -0.67
N SER A 82 4.67 7.68 0.55
CA SER A 82 3.89 8.12 1.72
C SER A 82 3.90 9.64 1.89
N ARG A 83 5.04 10.31 1.60
CA ARG A 83 5.11 11.78 1.65
C ARG A 83 4.20 12.42 0.61
N ASP A 84 4.10 11.85 -0.60
CA ASP A 84 3.17 12.31 -1.63
C ASP A 84 1.73 12.07 -1.22
N GLU A 85 1.40 10.86 -0.75
CA GLU A 85 0.08 10.51 -0.24
C GLU A 85 -0.39 11.49 0.83
N ILE A 86 0.42 11.71 1.87
CA ILE A 86 0.11 12.65 2.95
C ILE A 86 -0.11 14.07 2.38
N THR A 87 0.75 14.52 1.47
CA THR A 87 0.62 15.84 0.84
C THR A 87 -0.68 15.98 0.06
N ARG A 88 -1.08 14.95 -0.71
CA ARG A 88 -2.34 14.92 -1.46
C ARG A 88 -3.55 14.91 -0.50
N GLY A 89 -3.48 14.08 0.53
CA GLY A 89 -4.50 14.01 1.58
C GLY A 89 -4.70 15.36 2.29
N MET A 90 -3.60 16.01 2.68
CA MET A 90 -3.64 17.32 3.34
C MET A 90 -4.19 18.42 2.44
N ARG A 91 -3.85 18.44 1.14
CA ARG A 91 -4.44 19.39 0.19
C ARG A 91 -5.95 19.23 0.07
N LYS A 92 -6.43 17.98 0.00
CA LYS A 92 -7.86 17.68 -0.05
C LYS A 92 -8.56 18.09 1.24
N MET A 93 -7.98 17.79 2.40
CA MET A 93 -8.50 18.21 3.70
C MET A 93 -8.56 19.74 3.81
N ALA A 94 -7.51 20.44 3.43
CA ALA A 94 -7.48 21.91 3.45
C ALA A 94 -8.59 22.51 2.57
N GLN A 95 -8.88 21.91 1.42
CA GLN A 95 -10.00 22.31 0.58
C GLN A 95 -11.35 22.07 1.26
N ASP A 96 -11.54 20.91 1.90
CA ASP A 96 -12.79 20.59 2.61
C ASP A 96 -12.98 21.48 3.85
N VAL A 97 -11.90 21.93 4.49
CA VAL A 97 -11.96 22.96 5.55
C VAL A 97 -12.39 24.31 4.96
N ALA A 98 -11.79 24.74 3.84
CA ALA A 98 -12.15 25.99 3.17
C ALA A 98 -13.61 25.98 2.69
N ASP A 99 -14.12 24.83 2.26
CA ASP A 99 -15.50 24.62 1.85
C ASP A 99 -16.49 24.47 3.04
N GLY A 100 -16.00 24.51 4.28
CA GLY A 100 -16.81 24.38 5.49
C GLY A 100 -17.35 22.97 5.76
N LYS A 101 -16.81 21.94 5.09
CA LYS A 101 -17.20 20.53 5.27
C LYS A 101 -16.56 19.91 6.52
N VAL A 102 -15.36 20.39 6.90
CA VAL A 102 -14.61 19.96 8.06
C VAL A 102 -14.20 21.18 8.87
N SER A 103 -14.44 21.17 10.17
CA SER A 103 -13.94 22.22 11.06
C SER A 103 -12.52 21.88 11.56
N PRO A 104 -11.59 22.86 11.68
CA PRO A 104 -10.23 22.60 12.13
C PRO A 104 -10.14 21.89 13.49
N ASP A 105 -11.05 22.18 14.40
CA ASP A 105 -11.14 21.56 15.72
C ASP A 105 -11.68 20.11 15.70
N GLN A 106 -12.21 19.63 14.57
CA GLN A 106 -12.65 18.25 14.35
C GLN A 106 -11.55 17.38 13.70
N ILE A 107 -10.39 17.96 13.39
CA ILE A 107 -9.28 17.21 12.79
C ILE A 107 -8.60 16.36 13.87
N THR A 108 -8.73 15.05 13.72
CA THR A 108 -8.10 14.02 14.55
C THR A 108 -7.18 13.13 13.70
N GLU A 109 -6.46 12.19 14.31
CA GLU A 109 -5.67 11.17 13.59
C GLU A 109 -6.56 10.36 12.64
N ASP A 110 -7.77 9.98 13.08
CA ASP A 110 -8.76 9.27 12.25
C ASP A 110 -9.23 10.11 11.07
N THR A 111 -9.46 11.40 11.31
CA THR A 111 -9.80 12.34 10.22
C THR A 111 -8.68 12.36 9.18
N ILE A 112 -7.42 12.49 9.59
CA ILE A 112 -6.27 12.45 8.69
C ILE A 112 -6.22 11.12 7.93
N GLY A 113 -6.35 9.99 8.64
CA GLY A 113 -6.38 8.65 8.05
C GLY A 113 -7.43 8.49 6.96
N SER A 114 -8.61 9.14 7.10
CA SER A 114 -9.68 9.11 6.10
C SER A 114 -9.35 9.81 4.77
N TYR A 115 -8.34 10.66 4.73
CA TYR A 115 -7.85 11.34 3.52
C TYR A 115 -6.68 10.62 2.84
N LEU A 116 -6.16 9.55 3.45
CA LEU A 116 -5.08 8.74 2.87
C LEU A 116 -5.63 7.70 1.88
N ASP A 117 -4.76 7.20 1.01
CA ASP A 117 -5.13 6.21 -0.02
C ASP A 117 -5.59 4.88 0.58
N THR A 118 -5.19 4.61 1.83
CA THR A 118 -5.55 3.41 2.61
C THR A 118 -6.83 3.57 3.43
N ALA A 119 -7.56 4.67 3.27
CA ALA A 119 -8.79 4.93 4.02
C ALA A 119 -9.76 3.73 3.99
N GLY A 120 -10.28 3.36 5.16
CA GLY A 120 -11.19 2.22 5.34
C GLY A 120 -10.50 0.86 5.43
N VAL A 121 -9.17 0.81 5.42
CA VAL A 121 -8.37 -0.41 5.65
C VAL A 121 -7.60 -0.23 6.96
N PRO A 122 -7.59 -1.23 7.85
CA PRO A 122 -6.81 -1.13 9.09
C PRO A 122 -5.31 -1.01 8.82
N ASP A 123 -4.60 -0.37 9.74
CA ASP A 123 -3.16 -0.28 9.67
C ASP A 123 -2.51 -1.67 9.68
N PRO A 124 -1.37 -1.86 9.01
CA PRO A 124 -0.73 -3.16 8.91
C PRO A 124 -0.14 -3.60 10.24
N ASP A 125 -0.35 -4.86 10.61
CA ASP A 125 0.27 -5.47 11.78
C ASP A 125 1.72 -5.87 11.55
N LEU A 126 2.06 -6.25 10.32
CA LEU A 126 3.38 -6.76 9.93
C LEU A 126 3.87 -6.14 8.63
N LEU A 127 5.07 -5.55 8.68
CA LEU A 127 5.84 -5.17 7.50
C LEU A 127 6.94 -6.20 7.25
N ILE A 128 6.99 -6.77 6.06
CA ILE A 128 8.07 -7.64 5.61
C ILE A 128 8.94 -6.89 4.62
N ARG A 129 10.23 -6.75 4.91
CA ARG A 129 11.21 -6.19 3.99
C ARG A 129 12.25 -7.24 3.64
N THR A 130 12.35 -7.53 2.36
CA THR A 130 13.23 -8.54 1.76
C THR A 130 14.56 -7.93 1.30
N SER A 131 15.48 -8.79 0.82
CA SER A 131 16.74 -8.43 0.17
C SER A 131 17.76 -7.73 1.09
N GLY A 132 17.74 -8.00 2.39
CA GLY A 132 18.69 -7.44 3.37
C GLY A 132 18.53 -5.94 3.64
N GLU A 133 17.49 -5.30 3.08
CA GLU A 133 17.28 -3.87 3.20
C GLU A 133 16.49 -3.54 4.48
N GLN A 134 16.96 -2.54 5.24
CA GLN A 134 16.38 -2.15 6.54
C GLN A 134 15.90 -0.70 6.54
N ARG A 135 15.13 -0.33 5.54
CA ARG A 135 14.54 1.01 5.41
C ARG A 135 13.13 0.93 4.83
N LEU A 136 12.28 1.91 5.10
CA LEU A 136 10.89 1.97 4.60
C LEU A 136 10.81 2.43 3.14
N SER A 137 11.78 3.16 2.64
CA SER A 137 11.78 3.73 1.29
C SER A 137 10.49 4.49 0.96
N ASN A 138 10.05 5.34 1.88
CA ASN A 138 8.84 6.15 1.72
C ASN A 138 7.55 5.33 1.58
N PHE A 139 7.50 4.12 2.19
CA PHE A 139 6.35 3.22 2.14
C PHE A 139 5.52 3.31 3.42
N LEU A 140 4.22 3.62 3.31
CA LEU A 140 3.20 3.59 4.37
C LEU A 140 3.63 4.24 5.71
N MET A 141 4.33 5.38 5.70
CA MET A 141 4.95 5.95 6.91
C MET A 141 3.92 6.31 8.00
N TRP A 142 2.73 6.74 7.60
CA TRP A 142 1.63 7.01 8.54
C TRP A 142 1.11 5.71 9.15
N GLN A 143 0.81 4.74 8.32
CA GLN A 143 0.14 3.50 8.68
C GLN A 143 1.05 2.53 9.46
N LEU A 144 2.37 2.68 9.36
CA LEU A 144 3.35 1.81 10.01
C LEU A 144 3.71 2.22 11.44
N ALA A 145 3.00 3.18 12.03
CA ALA A 145 3.33 3.76 13.34
C ALA A 145 3.46 2.70 14.47
N TYR A 146 2.64 1.65 14.43
CA TYR A 146 2.63 0.56 15.43
C TYR A 146 2.86 -0.82 14.81
N THR A 147 3.38 -0.86 13.59
CA THR A 147 3.62 -2.09 12.83
C THR A 147 4.87 -2.83 13.31
N GLU A 148 4.80 -4.14 13.39
CA GLU A 148 5.98 -4.98 13.64
C GLU A 148 6.77 -5.18 12.34
N PHE A 149 8.11 -5.08 12.42
CA PHE A 149 8.99 -5.21 11.26
C PHE A 149 9.67 -6.56 11.23
N TYR A 150 9.67 -7.20 10.06
CA TYR A 150 10.42 -8.40 9.76
C TYR A 150 11.34 -8.14 8.58
N PHE A 151 12.65 -8.21 8.82
CA PHE A 151 13.69 -8.06 7.80
C PHE A 151 14.28 -9.43 7.46
N THR A 152 14.52 -9.68 6.17
CA THR A 152 15.14 -10.93 5.69
C THR A 152 16.07 -10.66 4.52
N ASP A 153 17.15 -11.43 4.44
CA ASP A 153 18.12 -11.39 3.33
C ASP A 153 17.58 -12.06 2.06
N VAL A 154 16.51 -12.86 2.19
CA VAL A 154 15.89 -13.52 1.04
C VAL A 154 15.42 -12.49 0.03
N ALA A 155 15.83 -12.63 -1.23
CA ALA A 155 15.41 -11.74 -2.31
C ALA A 155 13.92 -11.92 -2.62
N TRP A 156 13.24 -10.84 -3.07
CA TRP A 156 11.80 -10.89 -3.35
C TRP A 156 11.39 -12.04 -4.29
N PRO A 157 12.14 -12.36 -5.39
CA PRO A 157 11.77 -13.49 -6.25
C PRO A 157 11.81 -14.85 -5.58
N ASP A 158 12.58 -14.99 -4.49
CA ASP A 158 12.77 -16.23 -3.74
C ASP A 158 11.93 -16.27 -2.45
N PHE A 159 11.17 -15.20 -2.17
CA PHE A 159 10.28 -15.11 -1.02
C PHE A 159 8.96 -15.82 -1.32
N HIS A 160 8.83 -17.05 -0.85
CA HIS A 160 7.71 -17.93 -1.09
C HIS A 160 6.86 -18.15 0.17
N LYS A 161 5.99 -19.15 0.13
CA LYS A 161 5.09 -19.47 1.24
C LYS A 161 5.82 -19.83 2.54
N ALA A 162 6.96 -20.53 2.45
CA ALA A 162 7.72 -20.94 3.63
C ALA A 162 8.28 -19.71 4.38
N GLU A 163 8.82 -18.74 3.65
CA GLU A 163 9.35 -17.49 4.18
C GLU A 163 8.24 -16.63 4.79
N LEU A 164 7.07 -16.60 4.16
CA LEU A 164 5.91 -15.89 4.70
C LEU A 164 5.42 -16.52 6.01
N VAL A 165 5.33 -17.85 6.07
CA VAL A 165 4.95 -18.57 7.30
C VAL A 165 5.94 -18.27 8.41
N GLN A 166 7.26 -18.31 8.13
CA GLN A 166 8.28 -17.96 9.11
C GLN A 166 8.15 -16.52 9.62
N ALA A 167 7.84 -15.57 8.74
CA ALA A 167 7.61 -14.18 9.14
C ALA A 167 6.40 -14.05 10.09
N ILE A 168 5.31 -14.76 9.80
CA ILE A 168 4.10 -14.78 10.63
C ILE A 168 4.37 -15.47 11.98
N GLU A 169 5.10 -16.57 12.00
CA GLU A 169 5.47 -17.27 13.24
C GLU A 169 6.30 -16.36 14.15
N LYS A 170 7.28 -15.64 13.58
CA LYS A 170 8.08 -14.66 14.34
C LYS A 170 7.24 -13.49 14.85
N TYR A 171 6.27 -13.03 14.06
CA TYR A 171 5.32 -12.00 14.49
C TYR A 171 4.51 -12.49 15.68
N ASN A 172 3.96 -13.71 15.63
CA ASN A 172 3.13 -14.29 16.70
C ASN A 172 3.89 -14.49 18.03
N GLN A 173 5.22 -14.55 17.99
CA GLN A 173 6.06 -14.67 19.18
C GLN A 173 6.34 -13.32 19.87
N ARG A 174 5.96 -12.19 19.24
CA ARG A 174 6.22 -10.87 19.80
C ARG A 174 5.15 -10.45 20.79
N ASP A 175 5.59 -9.78 21.86
CA ASP A 175 4.71 -9.20 22.86
C ASP A 175 4.46 -7.72 22.52
N ARG A 176 3.28 -7.42 21.98
CA ARG A 176 2.89 -6.06 21.57
C ARG A 176 2.36 -5.30 22.79
N ARG A 177 3.12 -4.33 23.29
CA ARG A 177 2.81 -3.61 24.54
C ARG A 177 2.01 -2.33 24.35
N TYR A 178 1.97 -1.75 23.16
CA TYR A 178 1.27 -0.48 22.84
C TYR A 178 1.49 0.63 23.89
N GLY A 179 2.72 0.74 24.43
CA GLY A 179 3.06 1.70 25.47
C GLY A 179 2.59 1.32 26.89
N GLY A 180 1.90 0.20 27.07
CA GLY A 180 1.53 -0.32 28.40
C GLY A 180 2.66 -1.09 29.07
N VAL A 181 2.73 -1.01 30.41
CA VAL A 181 3.60 -1.87 31.24
C VAL A 181 2.75 -3.04 31.74
N LYS A 182 3.24 -4.28 31.59
CA LYS A 182 2.64 -5.40 32.33
C LYS A 182 2.94 -5.18 33.80
N GLU A 183 1.91 -5.06 34.63
CA GLU A 183 2.05 -5.23 36.09
C GLU A 183 2.47 -6.70 36.30
N GLU A 184 3.59 -6.89 37.04
CA GLU A 184 4.09 -8.21 37.44
C GLU A 184 3.17 -8.87 38.47
#